data_3d8e61714a6d10069bd3d5d64ed2540d
#
_entry.id   3d8e61714a6d10069bd3d5d64ed2540d
#
_cell.length_a   1.000
_cell.length_b   1.000
_cell.length_c   1.000
_cell.angle_alpha   90.00
_cell.angle_beta   90.00
_cell.angle_gamma   90.00
#
_symmetry.space_group_name_H-M   'P 1'
#
loop_
_entity.id
_entity.type
_entity.pdbx_description
1 polymer ?
#
loop_
_entity_poly.entity_id
_entity_poly.type
_entity_poly.pdbx_seq_one_letter_code
_entity_poly.pdbx_strand_id
1 'polypeptide(L)'
;MQAGRYGSFYNFYSVGLFLGMKLTVVLIVLSWSYSYDAFSVLVFLPNPLRSHYNQVEPIFYALALRGHNVTVVSPYPPKDQTSNLRHIFLSADRFMKHTAADWNMMELSLTDDQFSIDQWKLHADVFVPEVLGSTVFGDLTRGASRFDLVFLELFFGQEALAVLGHILDAPVVTYASFGHTPDVLRFAGAANAVAYLPYMELRTAGPLSLAQRRSGIRGCMYVSMLYHEYW
;
A
#
# COMPACT_ATOMS: atom_id res chain seq x y z
N MET A 1 -32.60 17.13 76.29
CA MET A 1 -32.47 15.98 75.40
C MET A 1 -33.00 16.38 74.05
N GLN A 2 -32.16 16.74 73.13
CA GLN A 2 -32.44 16.84 71.72
C GLN A 2 -31.13 16.62 70.98
N ALA A 3 -30.95 15.44 70.56
CA ALA A 3 -29.84 15.08 69.60
C ALA A 3 -30.52 14.38 68.42
N GLY A 4 -30.16 14.82 67.24
CA GLY A 4 -30.43 14.02 66.06
C GLY A 4 -31.34 14.62 65.00
N ARG A 5 -30.77 15.46 64.10
CA ARG A 5 -31.29 15.65 62.74
C ARG A 5 -30.27 16.38 61.84
N TYR A 6 -29.06 15.90 61.76
CA TYR A 6 -28.09 16.43 60.77
C TYR A 6 -27.41 15.35 59.93
N GLY A 7 -27.84 14.10 60.00
CA GLY A 7 -27.19 12.98 59.32
C GLY A 7 -27.69 12.64 57.91
N SER A 8 -28.77 13.30 57.40
CA SER A 8 -29.43 12.82 56.16
C SER A 8 -29.14 13.65 54.92
N PHE A 9 -28.60 14.85 55.03
CA PHE A 9 -28.35 15.73 53.89
C PHE A 9 -27.02 15.48 53.17
N TYR A 10 -26.02 15.01 53.86
CA TYR A 10 -24.66 14.76 53.24
C TYR A 10 -24.62 13.56 52.32
N ASN A 11 -25.49 12.55 52.50
CA ASN A 11 -25.49 11.37 51.64
C ASN A 11 -26.15 11.59 50.27
N PHE A 12 -27.06 12.55 50.14
CA PHE A 12 -27.72 12.81 48.83
C PHE A 12 -26.85 13.55 47.88
N TYR A 13 -26.02 14.50 48.37
CA TYR A 13 -25.09 15.28 47.51
C TYR A 13 -23.91 14.45 47.03
N SER A 14 -23.41 13.53 47.87
CA SER A 14 -22.28 12.66 47.47
C SER A 14 -22.69 11.63 46.43
N VAL A 15 -23.87 11.06 46.50
CA VAL A 15 -24.40 10.08 45.52
C VAL A 15 -24.68 10.76 44.18
N GLY A 16 -25.25 11.98 44.17
CA GLY A 16 -25.51 12.74 42.95
C GLY A 16 -24.21 13.17 42.23
N LEU A 17 -23.18 13.57 42.99
CA LEU A 17 -21.86 13.93 42.42
C LEU A 17 -21.15 12.72 41.82
N PHE A 18 -21.18 11.56 42.50
CA PHE A 18 -20.60 10.32 42.00
C PHE A 18 -21.33 9.77 40.76
N LEU A 19 -22.66 9.91 40.68
CA LEU A 19 -23.42 9.50 39.51
C LEU A 19 -23.14 10.44 38.32
N GLY A 20 -23.05 11.75 38.55
CA GLY A 20 -22.71 12.74 37.56
C GLY A 20 -21.30 12.53 36.98
N MET A 21 -20.30 12.29 37.85
CA MET A 21 -18.93 11.99 37.39
C MET A 21 -18.86 10.71 36.56
N LYS A 22 -19.57 9.64 36.95
CA LYS A 22 -19.58 8.40 36.16
C LYS A 22 -20.26 8.61 34.81
N LEU A 23 -21.36 9.36 34.74
CA LEU A 23 -22.04 9.67 33.48
C LEU A 23 -21.16 10.53 32.57
N THR A 24 -20.46 11.52 33.10
CA THR A 24 -19.55 12.38 32.35
C THR A 24 -18.37 11.58 31.80
N VAL A 25 -17.77 10.67 32.57
CA VAL A 25 -16.69 9.79 32.09
C VAL A 25 -17.20 8.86 31.01
N VAL A 26 -18.38 8.27 31.16
CA VAL A 26 -18.99 7.43 30.11
C VAL A 26 -19.27 8.24 28.84
N LEU A 27 -19.79 9.46 28.94
CA LEU A 27 -20.03 10.33 27.78
C LEU A 27 -18.73 10.77 27.10
N ILE A 28 -17.66 11.03 27.86
CA ILE A 28 -16.33 11.33 27.32
C ILE A 28 -15.76 10.11 26.60
N VAL A 29 -15.84 8.93 27.21
CA VAL A 29 -15.39 7.67 26.58
C VAL A 29 -16.19 7.36 25.33
N LEU A 30 -17.51 7.55 25.36
CA LEU A 30 -18.37 7.37 24.19
C LEU A 30 -18.10 8.42 23.10
N SER A 31 -17.78 9.68 23.46
CA SER A 31 -17.42 10.70 22.47
C SER A 31 -16.06 10.43 21.79
N TRP A 32 -15.11 9.82 22.51
CA TRP A 32 -13.84 9.36 21.93
C TRP A 32 -14.00 8.15 21.01
N SER A 33 -15.07 7.38 21.17
CA SER A 33 -15.29 6.15 20.40
C SER A 33 -15.87 6.39 18.99
N TYR A 34 -16.24 7.62 18.62
CA TYR A 34 -17.03 7.88 17.41
C TYR A 34 -16.49 8.93 16.44
N SER A 35 -15.23 9.32 16.56
CA SER A 35 -14.62 10.17 15.53
C SER A 35 -13.62 9.38 14.71
N TYR A 36 -14.08 8.43 13.93
CA TYR A 36 -13.31 7.93 12.79
C TYR A 36 -13.59 8.85 11.62
N ASP A 37 -12.69 9.77 11.35
CA ASP A 37 -12.75 10.53 10.10
C ASP A 37 -12.62 9.56 8.93
N ALA A 38 -13.54 9.65 7.98
CA ALA A 38 -13.50 8.85 6.78
C ALA A 38 -12.36 9.36 5.88
N PHE A 39 -11.33 8.55 5.68
CA PHE A 39 -10.24 8.86 4.77
C PHE A 39 -10.62 8.58 3.32
N SER A 40 -10.08 9.39 2.42
CA SER A 40 -10.16 9.19 0.97
C SER A 40 -8.87 8.50 0.51
N VAL A 41 -8.95 7.25 0.09
CA VAL A 41 -7.80 6.40 -0.26
C VAL A 41 -7.79 6.14 -1.75
N LEU A 42 -6.70 6.49 -2.42
CA LEU A 42 -6.43 6.05 -3.78
C LEU A 42 -5.62 4.76 -3.75
N VAL A 43 -6.17 3.69 -4.30
CA VAL A 43 -5.46 2.43 -4.56
C VAL A 43 -5.15 2.39 -6.05
N PHE A 44 -3.89 2.55 -6.42
CA PHE A 44 -3.46 2.61 -7.81
C PHE A 44 -2.60 1.39 -8.14
N LEU A 45 -3.25 0.36 -8.73
CA LEU A 45 -2.65 -0.94 -9.06
C LEU A 45 -2.84 -1.23 -10.56
N PRO A 46 -2.10 -0.54 -11.43
CA PRO A 46 -2.27 -0.65 -12.86
C PRO A 46 -1.73 -1.95 -13.44
N ASN A 47 -0.87 -2.67 -12.70
CA ASN A 47 -0.22 -3.88 -13.17
C ASN A 47 -1.25 -4.98 -13.48
N PRO A 48 -1.24 -5.58 -14.70
CA PRO A 48 -2.18 -6.62 -15.09
C PRO A 48 -1.84 -8.01 -14.53
N LEU A 49 -1.24 -8.06 -13.34
CA LEU A 49 -0.98 -9.30 -12.60
C LEU A 49 -2.11 -9.59 -11.61
N ARG A 50 -3.00 -10.49 -11.97
CA ARG A 50 -4.18 -10.85 -11.15
C ARG A 50 -3.80 -11.34 -9.75
N SER A 51 -2.69 -12.07 -9.62
CA SER A 51 -2.20 -12.57 -8.34
C SER A 51 -1.83 -11.43 -7.37
N HIS A 52 -1.23 -10.35 -7.87
CA HIS A 52 -0.87 -9.17 -7.08
C HIS A 52 -2.11 -8.44 -6.58
N TYR A 53 -3.05 -8.19 -7.47
CA TYR A 53 -4.32 -7.57 -7.12
C TYR A 53 -5.08 -8.37 -6.05
N ASN A 54 -5.21 -9.69 -6.23
CA ASN A 54 -5.96 -10.54 -5.31
C ASN A 54 -5.39 -10.58 -3.88
N GLN A 55 -4.07 -10.34 -3.71
CA GLN A 55 -3.44 -10.32 -2.38
C GLN A 55 -3.87 -9.11 -1.54
N VAL A 56 -4.15 -7.99 -2.19
CA VAL A 56 -4.45 -6.72 -1.50
C VAL A 56 -5.91 -6.32 -1.59
N GLU A 57 -6.70 -6.92 -2.48
CA GLU A 57 -8.14 -6.67 -2.61
C GLU A 57 -8.89 -6.70 -1.27
N PRO A 58 -8.65 -7.67 -0.34
CA PRO A 58 -9.33 -7.70 0.95
C PRO A 58 -9.05 -6.46 1.81
N ILE A 59 -7.90 -5.80 1.64
CA ILE A 59 -7.51 -4.63 2.42
C ILE A 59 -8.42 -3.45 2.07
N PHE A 60 -8.56 -3.13 0.78
CA PHE A 60 -9.38 -1.98 0.38
C PHE A 60 -10.87 -2.25 0.57
N TYR A 61 -11.29 -3.49 0.44
CA TYR A 61 -12.65 -3.87 0.79
C TYR A 61 -12.94 -3.63 2.29
N ALA A 62 -12.02 -4.08 3.16
CA ALA A 62 -12.14 -3.85 4.59
C ALA A 62 -12.11 -2.37 4.98
N LEU A 63 -11.33 -1.53 4.28
CA LEU A 63 -11.30 -0.08 4.48
C LEU A 63 -12.66 0.54 4.08
N ALA A 64 -13.19 0.15 2.92
CA ALA A 64 -14.49 0.64 2.46
C ALA A 64 -15.63 0.25 3.42
N LEU A 65 -15.63 -0.98 3.96
CA LEU A 65 -16.59 -1.42 4.98
C LEU A 65 -16.48 -0.64 6.29
N ARG A 66 -15.31 -0.12 6.62
CA ARG A 66 -15.10 0.77 7.78
C ARG A 66 -15.50 2.22 7.54
N GLY A 67 -16.03 2.54 6.36
CA GLY A 67 -16.54 3.86 6.02
C GLY A 67 -15.52 4.78 5.33
N HIS A 68 -14.32 4.28 4.97
CA HIS A 68 -13.36 5.05 4.18
C HIS A 68 -13.77 5.09 2.71
N ASN A 69 -13.57 6.22 2.03
CA ASN A 69 -13.83 6.35 0.60
C ASN A 69 -12.64 5.78 -0.19
N VAL A 70 -12.81 4.62 -0.79
CA VAL A 70 -11.73 3.93 -1.51
C VAL A 70 -11.96 4.01 -3.01
N THR A 71 -11.02 4.62 -3.73
CA THR A 71 -10.98 4.61 -5.20
C THR A 71 -9.90 3.64 -5.66
N VAL A 72 -10.29 2.58 -6.34
CA VAL A 72 -9.39 1.56 -6.89
C VAL A 72 -9.23 1.76 -8.38
N VAL A 73 -8.01 2.00 -8.83
CA VAL A 73 -7.63 2.06 -10.24
C VAL A 73 -6.86 0.80 -10.59
N SER A 74 -7.45 -0.05 -11.40
CA SER A 74 -6.84 -1.32 -11.78
C SER A 74 -7.48 -1.90 -13.05
N PRO A 75 -6.83 -2.86 -13.73
CA PRO A 75 -7.44 -3.61 -14.83
C PRO A 75 -8.46 -4.67 -14.35
N TYR A 76 -8.62 -4.83 -13.04
CA TYR A 76 -9.51 -5.84 -12.45
C TYR A 76 -10.59 -5.20 -11.59
N PRO A 77 -11.87 -5.44 -11.87
CA PRO A 77 -12.94 -4.98 -10.99
C PRO A 77 -12.89 -5.75 -9.66
N PRO A 78 -13.25 -5.09 -8.54
CA PRO A 78 -13.43 -5.74 -7.26
C PRO A 78 -14.48 -6.86 -7.35
N LYS A 79 -14.29 -7.93 -6.58
CA LYS A 79 -15.23 -9.06 -6.53
C LYS A 79 -16.56 -8.64 -5.93
N ASP A 80 -16.48 -7.84 -4.87
CA ASP A 80 -17.64 -7.37 -4.13
C ASP A 80 -17.77 -5.86 -4.27
N GLN A 81 -19.01 -5.38 -4.33
CA GLN A 81 -19.31 -3.96 -4.39
C GLN A 81 -19.78 -3.46 -3.02
N THR A 82 -19.32 -2.29 -2.63
CA THR A 82 -19.79 -1.58 -1.44
C THR A 82 -19.91 -0.09 -1.77
N SER A 83 -20.78 0.62 -1.03
CA SER A 83 -21.09 2.03 -1.29
C SER A 83 -19.88 2.95 -1.28
N ASN A 84 -18.84 2.62 -0.51
CA ASN A 84 -17.64 3.44 -0.33
C ASN A 84 -16.45 2.97 -1.19
N LEU A 85 -16.66 2.03 -2.12
CA LEU A 85 -15.63 1.54 -3.02
C LEU A 85 -15.99 1.88 -4.45
N ARG A 86 -15.18 2.73 -5.07
CA ARG A 86 -15.29 3.11 -6.48
C ARG A 86 -14.18 2.46 -7.27
N HIS A 87 -14.51 1.79 -8.35
CA HIS A 87 -13.54 1.24 -9.29
C HIS A 87 -13.44 2.09 -10.55
N ILE A 88 -12.21 2.36 -10.98
CA ILE A 88 -11.86 2.98 -12.25
C ILE A 88 -11.05 1.97 -13.05
N PHE A 89 -11.58 1.54 -14.18
CA PHE A 89 -10.89 0.61 -15.05
C PHE A 89 -9.71 1.31 -15.75
N LEU A 90 -8.53 0.69 -15.66
CA LEU A 90 -7.35 1.09 -16.39
C LEU A 90 -6.88 -0.06 -17.26
N SER A 91 -6.96 0.08 -18.58
CA SER A 91 -6.45 -0.91 -19.52
C SER A 91 -4.91 -0.87 -19.56
N ALA A 92 -4.32 -2.05 -19.68
CA ALA A 92 -2.91 -2.26 -19.95
C ALA A 92 -2.73 -3.08 -21.25
N ASP A 93 -3.58 -2.85 -22.24
CA ASP A 93 -3.67 -3.67 -23.45
C ASP A 93 -2.39 -3.66 -24.28
N ARG A 94 -1.70 -2.53 -24.35
CA ARG A 94 -0.43 -2.42 -25.09
C ARG A 94 0.64 -3.28 -24.44
N PHE A 95 0.77 -3.15 -23.13
CA PHE A 95 1.71 -3.96 -22.35
C PHE A 95 1.38 -5.45 -22.45
N MET A 96 0.11 -5.82 -22.30
CA MET A 96 -0.34 -7.20 -22.40
C MET A 96 -0.07 -7.83 -23.78
N LYS A 97 -0.15 -7.07 -24.85
CA LYS A 97 0.21 -7.57 -26.20
C LYS A 97 1.70 -7.90 -26.32
N HIS A 98 2.56 -7.23 -25.59
CA HIS A 98 4.01 -7.49 -25.60
C HIS A 98 4.39 -8.64 -24.66
N THR A 99 3.61 -8.88 -23.61
CA THR A 99 3.94 -9.86 -22.57
C THR A 99 3.16 -11.17 -22.68
N ALA A 100 2.00 -11.18 -23.33
CA ALA A 100 1.08 -12.32 -23.35
C ALA A 100 1.68 -13.61 -23.97
N ALA A 101 2.67 -13.47 -24.86
CA ALA A 101 3.35 -14.61 -25.48
C ALA A 101 4.42 -15.25 -24.55
N ASP A 102 4.97 -14.48 -23.60
CA ASP A 102 6.20 -14.87 -22.90
C ASP A 102 5.99 -15.11 -21.38
N TRP A 103 4.79 -14.83 -20.87
CA TRP A 103 4.51 -14.91 -19.41
C TRP A 103 3.81 -16.21 -18.99
N ASN A 104 4.40 -17.34 -19.31
CA ASN A 104 4.05 -18.59 -18.65
C ASN A 104 4.83 -18.69 -17.33
N MET A 105 4.20 -18.27 -16.21
CA MET A 105 4.82 -18.30 -14.87
C MET A 105 5.27 -19.70 -14.48
N MET A 106 4.63 -20.75 -14.99
CA MET A 106 5.03 -22.14 -14.75
C MET A 106 6.33 -22.47 -15.49
N GLU A 107 6.46 -22.02 -16.72
CA GLU A 107 7.66 -22.22 -17.55
C GLU A 107 8.82 -21.38 -17.03
N LEU A 108 8.55 -20.11 -16.69
CA LEU A 108 9.51 -19.22 -16.01
C LEU A 108 9.98 -19.78 -14.66
N SER A 109 9.11 -20.54 -13.93
CA SER A 109 9.51 -21.18 -12.68
C SER A 109 10.46 -22.35 -12.86
N LEU A 110 10.47 -22.96 -14.03
CA LEU A 110 11.32 -24.10 -14.37
C LEU A 110 12.64 -23.68 -15.05
N THR A 111 12.68 -22.47 -15.60
CA THR A 111 13.89 -21.89 -16.19
C THR A 111 14.56 -20.94 -15.20
N ASP A 112 15.88 -20.80 -15.28
CA ASP A 112 16.64 -19.93 -14.37
C ASP A 112 16.44 -18.43 -14.62
N ASP A 113 15.66 -18.05 -15.64
CA ASP A 113 15.44 -16.70 -16.13
C ASP A 113 14.23 -15.98 -15.54
N GLN A 114 13.76 -16.38 -14.37
CA GLN A 114 12.49 -15.91 -13.77
C GLN A 114 12.32 -14.40 -13.63
N PHE A 115 13.40 -13.66 -13.53
CA PHE A 115 13.41 -12.20 -13.37
C PHE A 115 14.57 -11.60 -14.18
N SER A 116 14.48 -11.72 -15.50
CA SER A 116 15.50 -11.09 -16.35
C SER A 116 15.39 -9.56 -16.28
N ILE A 117 16.53 -8.89 -16.38
CA ILE A 117 16.60 -7.41 -16.51
C ILE A 117 15.69 -6.93 -17.64
N ASP A 118 15.53 -7.71 -18.70
CA ASP A 118 14.69 -7.37 -19.84
C ASP A 118 13.20 -7.24 -19.46
N GLN A 119 12.70 -8.01 -18.49
CA GLN A 119 11.33 -7.87 -18.00
C GLN A 119 11.13 -6.57 -17.20
N TRP A 120 12.12 -6.18 -16.40
CA TRP A 120 12.11 -4.89 -15.71
C TRP A 120 12.14 -3.72 -16.69
N LYS A 121 12.99 -3.82 -17.71
CA LYS A 121 13.05 -2.82 -18.79
C LYS A 121 11.74 -2.73 -19.55
N LEU A 122 11.10 -3.85 -19.86
CA LEU A 122 9.81 -3.86 -20.54
C LEU A 122 8.74 -3.12 -19.73
N HIS A 123 8.72 -3.30 -18.41
CA HIS A 123 7.80 -2.56 -17.55
C HIS A 123 8.15 -1.06 -17.53
N ALA A 124 9.41 -0.70 -17.38
CA ALA A 124 9.83 0.69 -17.36
C ALA A 124 9.60 1.39 -18.72
N ASP A 125 9.92 0.73 -19.84
CA ASP A 125 9.92 1.35 -21.16
C ASP A 125 8.56 1.30 -21.86
N VAL A 126 7.69 0.35 -21.51
CA VAL A 126 6.39 0.17 -22.18
C VAL A 126 5.23 0.42 -21.21
N PHE A 127 5.20 -0.29 -20.09
CA PHE A 127 4.07 -0.27 -19.16
C PHE A 127 3.93 1.08 -18.45
N VAL A 128 5.00 1.58 -17.83
CA VAL A 128 4.93 2.84 -17.08
C VAL A 128 4.56 4.02 -17.98
N PRO A 129 5.16 4.22 -19.17
CA PRO A 129 4.71 5.25 -20.11
C PRO A 129 3.25 5.09 -20.57
N GLU A 130 2.76 3.86 -20.76
CA GLU A 130 1.35 3.61 -21.08
C GLU A 130 0.43 4.08 -19.96
N VAL A 131 0.76 3.76 -18.71
CA VAL A 131 0.01 4.18 -17.53
C VAL A 131 0.03 5.69 -17.35
N LEU A 132 1.21 6.33 -17.42
CA LEU A 132 1.36 7.79 -17.28
C LEU A 132 0.66 8.57 -18.41
N GLY A 133 0.63 8.00 -19.61
CA GLY A 133 -0.05 8.57 -20.78
C GLY A 133 -1.55 8.31 -20.82
N SER A 134 -2.11 7.54 -19.89
CA SER A 134 -3.53 7.20 -19.87
C SER A 134 -4.41 8.40 -19.51
N THR A 135 -5.63 8.42 -20.03
CA THR A 135 -6.64 9.42 -19.63
C THR A 135 -6.97 9.32 -18.16
N VAL A 136 -6.99 8.11 -17.59
CA VAL A 136 -7.25 7.86 -16.17
C VAL A 136 -6.20 8.54 -15.30
N PHE A 137 -4.92 8.39 -15.62
CA PHE A 137 -3.85 9.07 -14.89
C PHE A 137 -3.98 10.60 -15.01
N GLY A 138 -4.24 11.10 -16.22
CA GLY A 138 -4.44 12.52 -16.46
C GLY A 138 -5.63 13.10 -15.72
N ASP A 139 -6.74 12.39 -15.61
CA ASP A 139 -7.93 12.84 -14.90
C ASP A 139 -7.73 12.83 -13.38
N LEU A 140 -7.02 11.84 -12.85
CA LEU A 140 -6.65 11.79 -11.43
C LEU A 140 -5.74 12.96 -11.03
N THR A 141 -4.74 13.27 -11.87
CA THR A 141 -3.72 14.28 -11.55
C THR A 141 -4.19 15.71 -11.80
N ARG A 142 -5.14 15.93 -12.72
CA ARG A 142 -5.73 17.23 -13.01
C ARG A 142 -7.06 17.48 -12.30
N GLY A 143 -7.65 16.41 -11.73
CA GLY A 143 -8.94 16.47 -11.06
C GLY A 143 -8.90 17.21 -9.73
N ALA A 144 -10.09 17.61 -9.26
CA ALA A 144 -10.26 18.21 -7.94
C ALA A 144 -10.32 17.16 -6.80
N SER A 145 -10.13 15.89 -7.11
CA SER A 145 -10.18 14.82 -6.11
C SER A 145 -9.00 14.93 -5.16
N ARG A 146 -9.30 14.98 -3.87
CA ARG A 146 -8.30 14.95 -2.80
C ARG A 146 -8.25 13.55 -2.22
N PHE A 147 -7.04 13.06 -1.99
CA PHE A 147 -6.80 11.79 -1.33
C PHE A 147 -5.93 12.03 -0.09
N ASP A 148 -6.26 11.33 0.98
CA ASP A 148 -5.50 11.36 2.23
C ASP A 148 -4.38 10.33 2.23
N LEU A 149 -4.45 9.35 1.31
CA LEU A 149 -3.48 8.27 1.16
C LEU A 149 -3.47 7.75 -0.27
N VAL A 150 -2.27 7.46 -0.77
CA VAL A 150 -2.05 6.73 -2.04
C VAL A 150 -1.42 5.38 -1.72
N PHE A 151 -2.06 4.30 -2.17
CA PHE A 151 -1.57 2.94 -2.05
C PHE A 151 -1.08 2.45 -3.42
N LEU A 152 0.18 2.04 -3.48
CA LEU A 152 0.86 1.63 -4.72
C LEU A 152 1.57 0.29 -4.55
N GLU A 153 1.75 -0.43 -5.65
CA GLU A 153 2.78 -1.45 -5.76
C GLU A 153 3.99 -0.86 -6.50
N LEU A 154 5.14 -0.82 -5.83
CA LEU A 154 6.40 -0.36 -6.42
C LEU A 154 7.30 -1.55 -6.75
N PHE A 155 6.87 -2.37 -7.69
CA PHE A 155 7.61 -3.54 -8.14
C PHE A 155 7.64 -3.56 -9.68
N PHE A 156 8.60 -4.21 -10.29
CA PHE A 156 8.78 -4.27 -11.74
C PHE A 156 8.94 -2.90 -12.43
N GLY A 157 9.79 -2.03 -11.90
CA GLY A 157 10.07 -0.74 -12.54
C GLY A 157 8.91 0.26 -12.47
N GLN A 158 7.96 0.06 -11.53
CA GLN A 158 6.82 0.95 -11.32
C GLN A 158 7.11 2.12 -10.37
N GLU A 159 8.37 2.30 -9.96
CA GLU A 159 8.78 3.31 -8.96
C GLU A 159 8.40 4.74 -9.38
N ALA A 160 8.39 5.00 -10.69
CA ALA A 160 7.96 6.30 -11.22
C ALA A 160 6.50 6.65 -10.84
N LEU A 161 5.65 5.65 -10.57
CA LEU A 161 4.26 5.89 -10.16
C LEU A 161 4.15 6.51 -8.76
N ALA A 162 5.23 6.48 -7.96
CA ALA A 162 5.27 7.18 -6.68
C ALA A 162 5.13 8.72 -6.81
N VAL A 163 5.32 9.26 -8.02
CA VAL A 163 5.03 10.66 -8.34
C VAL A 163 3.59 11.06 -7.99
N LEU A 164 2.66 10.10 -7.98
CA LEU A 164 1.28 10.35 -7.56
C LEU A 164 1.18 10.91 -6.15
N GLY A 165 2.01 10.45 -5.22
CA GLY A 165 2.04 11.01 -3.86
C GLY A 165 2.40 12.49 -3.85
N HIS A 166 3.37 12.89 -4.68
CA HIS A 166 3.76 14.28 -4.83
C HIS A 166 2.67 15.14 -5.53
N ILE A 167 2.12 14.64 -6.63
CA ILE A 167 1.11 15.39 -7.41
C ILE A 167 -0.18 15.58 -6.61
N LEU A 168 -0.57 14.56 -5.82
CA LEU A 168 -1.80 14.57 -5.03
C LEU A 168 -1.62 15.11 -3.61
N ASP A 169 -0.39 15.50 -3.26
CA ASP A 169 -0.02 15.96 -1.91
C ASP A 169 -0.50 14.98 -0.81
N ALA A 170 -0.26 13.69 -1.03
CA ALA A 170 -0.72 12.61 -0.17
C ALA A 170 0.42 11.63 0.16
N PRO A 171 0.49 11.12 1.40
CA PRO A 171 1.45 10.09 1.77
C PRO A 171 1.24 8.82 0.94
N VAL A 172 2.36 8.14 0.64
CA VAL A 172 2.36 6.92 -0.15
C VAL A 172 2.63 5.72 0.75
N VAL A 173 1.77 4.72 0.67
CA VAL A 173 2.00 3.38 1.21
C VAL A 173 2.30 2.44 0.06
N THR A 174 3.41 1.73 0.16
CA THR A 174 3.83 0.78 -0.86
C THR A 174 3.61 -0.65 -0.42
N TYR A 175 3.26 -1.47 -1.39
CA TYR A 175 3.11 -2.90 -1.25
C TYR A 175 4.10 -3.61 -2.18
N ALA A 176 4.65 -4.72 -1.74
CA ALA A 176 5.50 -5.59 -2.54
C ALA A 176 5.02 -7.04 -2.43
N SER A 177 4.51 -7.59 -3.52
CA SER A 177 3.89 -8.92 -3.58
C SER A 177 4.87 -10.08 -3.33
N PHE A 178 6.12 -9.88 -3.71
CA PHE A 178 7.21 -10.88 -3.56
C PHE A 178 8.15 -10.59 -2.38
N GLY A 179 7.80 -9.65 -1.51
CA GLY A 179 8.69 -9.18 -0.46
C GLY A 179 9.51 -7.96 -0.88
N HIS A 180 10.34 -7.49 0.02
CA HIS A 180 11.09 -6.25 -0.20
C HIS A 180 12.35 -6.52 -1.02
N THR A 181 12.46 -5.83 -2.15
CA THR A 181 13.73 -5.69 -2.86
C THR A 181 14.52 -4.52 -2.26
N PRO A 182 15.85 -4.50 -2.41
CA PRO A 182 16.67 -3.36 -1.98
C PRO A 182 16.19 -2.01 -2.53
N ASP A 183 15.65 -2.01 -3.75
CA ASP A 183 15.17 -0.81 -4.42
C ASP A 183 13.88 -0.28 -3.80
N VAL A 184 12.93 -1.15 -3.51
CA VAL A 184 11.70 -0.80 -2.80
C VAL A 184 12.01 -0.24 -1.40
N LEU A 185 12.95 -0.86 -0.67
CA LEU A 185 13.41 -0.36 0.63
C LEU A 185 14.05 1.03 0.51
N ARG A 186 14.91 1.24 -0.49
CA ARG A 186 15.52 2.53 -0.76
C ARG A 186 14.48 3.60 -1.06
N PHE A 187 13.49 3.27 -1.88
CA PHE A 187 12.40 4.18 -2.20
C PHE A 187 11.57 4.57 -0.98
N ALA A 188 11.34 3.60 -0.08
CA ALA A 188 10.65 3.84 1.19
C ALA A 188 11.52 4.58 2.23
N GLY A 189 12.76 4.97 1.88
CA GLY A 189 13.69 5.60 2.82
C GLY A 189 14.21 4.64 3.92
N ALA A 190 13.99 3.33 3.76
CA ALA A 190 14.46 2.33 4.71
C ALA A 190 15.94 1.99 4.50
N ALA A 191 16.60 1.61 5.59
CA ALA A 191 17.99 1.17 5.51
C ALA A 191 18.10 -0.10 4.66
N ASN A 192 19.01 -0.08 3.69
CA ASN A 192 19.25 -1.22 2.83
C ASN A 192 20.04 -2.29 3.59
N ALA A 193 19.40 -3.42 3.84
CA ALA A 193 19.91 -4.51 4.65
C ALA A 193 20.58 -5.62 3.82
N VAL A 194 21.19 -5.29 2.67
CA VAL A 194 21.81 -6.24 1.71
C VAL A 194 22.82 -7.20 2.33
N ALA A 195 23.35 -6.88 3.51
CA ALA A 195 24.30 -7.76 4.21
C ALA A 195 23.64 -8.99 4.84
N TYR A 196 22.34 -8.96 5.08
CA TYR A 196 21.61 -10.06 5.74
C TYR A 196 20.26 -10.40 5.11
N LEU A 197 19.69 -9.52 4.28
CA LEU A 197 18.56 -9.86 3.44
C LEU A 197 19.08 -10.42 2.12
N PRO A 198 18.69 -11.64 1.74
CA PRO A 198 19.06 -12.20 0.44
C PRO A 198 18.39 -11.39 -0.67
N TYR A 199 19.15 -11.07 -1.70
CA TYR A 199 18.61 -10.58 -2.94
C TYR A 199 17.83 -11.70 -3.62
N MET A 200 16.70 -11.40 -4.28
CA MET A 200 15.82 -12.43 -4.86
C MET A 200 16.54 -13.41 -5.79
N GLU A 201 17.51 -12.90 -6.54
CA GLU A 201 18.31 -13.70 -7.49
C GLU A 201 19.30 -14.65 -6.79
N LEU A 202 19.59 -14.47 -5.51
CA LEU A 202 20.58 -15.30 -4.81
C LEU A 202 20.06 -16.67 -4.38
N ARG A 203 18.78 -16.99 -4.58
CA ARG A 203 18.18 -18.32 -4.30
C ARG A 203 18.77 -19.02 -3.06
N THR A 204 18.91 -18.31 -1.95
CA THR A 204 19.53 -18.86 -0.75
C THR A 204 18.49 -19.15 0.31
N ALA A 205 18.49 -20.36 0.84
CA ALA A 205 17.73 -20.73 2.01
C ALA A 205 18.67 -20.79 3.23
N GLY A 206 18.35 -20.06 4.29
CA GLY A 206 19.09 -20.06 5.54
C GLY A 206 20.10 -18.92 5.70
N PRO A 207 20.98 -18.99 6.72
CA PRO A 207 21.96 -17.94 6.99
C PRO A 207 22.93 -17.74 5.83
N LEU A 208 23.09 -16.50 5.38
CA LEU A 208 23.98 -16.16 4.28
C LEU A 208 25.46 -16.36 4.65
N SER A 209 26.20 -17.09 3.84
CA SER A 209 27.66 -17.15 3.91
C SER A 209 28.27 -15.78 3.55
N LEU A 210 29.55 -15.58 3.90
CA LEU A 210 30.26 -14.33 3.58
C LEU A 210 30.34 -14.08 2.06
N ALA A 211 30.49 -15.12 1.27
CA ALA A 211 30.49 -15.02 -0.20
C ALA A 211 29.13 -14.59 -0.74
N GLN A 212 28.03 -15.15 -0.22
CA GLN A 212 26.66 -14.78 -0.60
C GLN A 212 26.33 -13.33 -0.20
N ARG A 213 26.77 -12.87 0.96
CA ARG A 213 26.63 -11.47 1.38
C ARG A 213 27.35 -10.51 0.43
N ARG A 214 28.58 -10.86 0.03
CA ARG A 214 29.34 -10.09 -0.98
C ARG A 214 28.65 -10.06 -2.34
N SER A 215 28.10 -11.19 -2.78
CA SER A 215 27.33 -11.26 -4.03
C SER A 215 26.05 -10.41 -3.97
N GLY A 216 25.34 -10.42 -2.85
CA GLY A 216 24.18 -9.58 -2.63
C GLY A 216 24.50 -8.09 -2.70
N ILE A 217 25.60 -7.65 -2.09
CA ILE A 217 26.08 -6.26 -2.18
C ILE A 217 26.41 -5.88 -3.62
N ARG A 218 27.09 -6.76 -4.38
CA ARG A 218 27.42 -6.52 -5.79
C ARG A 218 26.18 -6.44 -6.66
N GLY A 219 25.22 -7.36 -6.48
CA GLY A 219 23.94 -7.34 -7.19
C GLY A 219 23.16 -6.06 -6.93
N CYS A 220 23.05 -5.64 -5.69
CA CYS A 220 22.39 -4.39 -5.31
C CYS A 220 23.08 -3.16 -5.93
N MET A 221 24.43 -3.12 -5.93
CA MET A 221 25.19 -2.04 -6.59
C MET A 221 24.95 -2.03 -8.10
N TYR A 222 24.91 -3.20 -8.74
CA TYR A 222 24.69 -3.31 -10.17
C TYR A 222 23.28 -2.81 -10.56
N VAL A 223 22.25 -3.26 -9.86
CA VAL A 223 20.89 -2.80 -10.09
C VAL A 223 20.78 -1.29 -9.82
N SER A 224 21.38 -0.78 -8.74
CA SER A 224 21.40 0.66 -8.46
C SER A 224 22.11 1.47 -9.55
N MET A 225 23.14 0.94 -10.19
CA MET A 225 23.82 1.59 -11.33
C MET A 225 22.90 1.62 -12.56
N LEU A 226 22.22 0.51 -12.87
CA LEU A 226 21.25 0.47 -13.97
C LEU A 226 20.13 1.48 -13.77
N TYR A 227 19.59 1.60 -12.56
CA TYR A 227 18.60 2.64 -12.24
C TYR A 227 19.15 4.07 -12.42
N HIS A 228 20.43 4.31 -12.15
CA HIS A 228 21.06 5.62 -12.36
C HIS A 228 21.28 5.98 -13.83
N GLU A 229 21.39 4.99 -14.71
CA GLU A 229 21.51 5.24 -16.15
C GLU A 229 20.16 5.53 -16.82
N TYR A 230 19.04 5.14 -16.20
CA TYR A 230 17.68 5.26 -16.76
C TYR A 230 16.83 6.37 -16.11
N TRP A 231 17.27 6.96 -15.01
CA TRP A 231 16.58 8.02 -14.25
C TRP A 231 17.53 9.16 -13.88
#